data_1c4fce0786d5ad966eeb2a9ce712e9b5
#
_entry.id   1c4fce0786d5ad966eeb2a9ce712e9b5
#
_cell.length_a   1.000
_cell.length_b   1.000
_cell.length_c   1.000
_cell.angle_alpha   90.00
_cell.angle_beta   90.00
_cell.angle_gamma   90.00
#
_symmetry.space_group_name_H-M   'P 1'
#
loop_
_entity.id
_entity.type
_entity.pdbx_description
1 polymer ?
#
loop_
_entity_poly.entity_id
_entity_poly.type
_entity_poly.pdbx_seq_one_letter_code
_entity_poly.pdbx_strand_id
1 'polypeptide(L)'
;LEGKENLFSGDNYFIIKGEVLALRAYLHFDLLRIFGASCTVGMERIAIPYVTEYAPTIFPQEKVGDFVGKVLKDLQDAAKCLENDPILTGRTVSEIDDNGYLMNRQVHLNYYAVKGLMARVYLYKGDYANAEVCAKEVIGSGCFEWVKQENLTNESVADLAFSTEHLFALNIVTLGNIVDKYLDGGNNSFALEESRLSEYYGSSYDYRYLYLFKTGVGMSNTLRYLKKYDQLESVSWAQSYRNKLPLICLPEMYYILAECRYR
;
A
#
# COMPACT_ATOMS: atom_id res chain seq x y z
N LEU A 1 2.15 24.69 1.73
CA LEU A 1 1.48 24.85 0.43
C LEU A 1 0.51 26.03 0.38
N GLU A 2 -0.06 26.46 1.52
CA GLU A 2 -1.02 27.56 1.57
C GLU A 2 -0.46 28.85 0.98
N GLY A 3 -1.24 29.55 0.16
CA GLY A 3 -0.85 30.78 -0.53
C GLY A 3 0.16 30.57 -1.67
N LYS A 4 0.34 29.36 -2.16
CA LYS A 4 1.25 29.01 -3.25
C LYS A 4 0.53 28.39 -4.46
N GLU A 5 -0.79 28.50 -4.51
CA GLU A 5 -1.64 27.90 -5.54
C GLU A 5 -1.21 28.32 -6.96
N ASN A 6 -0.82 29.58 -7.12
CA ASN A 6 -0.39 30.17 -8.39
C ASN A 6 0.96 29.67 -8.93
N LEU A 7 1.69 28.86 -8.14
CA LEU A 7 2.94 28.24 -8.59
C LEU A 7 2.72 26.89 -9.31
N PHE A 8 1.50 26.40 -9.30
CA PHE A 8 1.14 25.10 -9.85
C PHE A 8 0.24 25.28 -11.07
N SER A 9 0.42 24.42 -12.06
CA SER A 9 -0.45 24.36 -13.24
C SER A 9 -1.61 23.42 -13.03
N GLY A 10 -2.77 23.75 -13.59
CA GLY A 10 -3.97 22.92 -13.53
C GLY A 10 -4.36 22.54 -12.13
N ASP A 11 -4.63 21.25 -11.91
CA ASP A 11 -5.07 20.70 -10.64
C ASP A 11 -3.92 20.26 -9.71
N ASN A 12 -2.66 20.48 -10.12
CA ASN A 12 -1.49 19.94 -9.42
C ASN A 12 -1.38 20.39 -7.97
N TYR A 13 -1.77 21.64 -7.67
CA TYR A 13 -1.81 22.12 -6.30
C TYR A 13 -2.72 21.24 -5.41
N PHE A 14 -3.94 20.97 -5.88
CA PHE A 14 -4.89 20.17 -5.13
C PHE A 14 -4.45 18.71 -5.03
N ILE A 15 -3.92 18.14 -6.11
CA ILE A 15 -3.41 16.76 -6.11
C ILE A 15 -2.27 16.62 -5.10
N ILE A 16 -1.26 17.49 -5.13
CA ILE A 16 -0.15 17.46 -4.18
C ILE A 16 -0.64 17.70 -2.75
N LYS A 17 -1.56 18.64 -2.54
CA LYS A 17 -2.14 18.88 -1.22
C LYS A 17 -2.86 17.63 -0.68
N GLY A 18 -3.63 16.96 -1.52
CA GLY A 18 -4.30 15.71 -1.17
C GLY A 18 -3.32 14.60 -0.80
N GLU A 19 -2.28 14.41 -1.59
CA GLU A 19 -1.23 13.42 -1.31
C GLU A 19 -0.49 13.70 0.01
N VAL A 20 -0.18 14.97 0.31
CA VAL A 20 0.48 15.37 1.57
C VAL A 20 -0.42 15.14 2.78
N LEU A 21 -1.71 15.48 2.69
CA LEU A 21 -2.68 15.19 3.75
C LEU A 21 -2.82 13.68 3.99
N ALA A 22 -2.92 12.90 2.92
CA ALA A 22 -2.99 11.45 2.99
C ALA A 22 -1.72 10.84 3.59
N LEU A 23 -0.53 11.35 3.22
CA LEU A 23 0.74 10.89 3.78
C LEU A 23 0.85 11.21 5.28
N ARG A 24 0.42 12.39 5.69
CA ARG A 24 0.34 12.77 7.11
C ARG A 24 -0.55 11.81 7.89
N ALA A 25 -1.75 11.55 7.38
CA ALA A 25 -2.68 10.62 7.97
C ALA A 25 -2.11 9.19 8.06
N TYR A 26 -1.48 8.72 6.98
CA TYR A 26 -0.86 7.39 6.91
C TYR A 26 0.21 7.21 8.00
N LEU A 27 1.17 8.13 8.06
CA LEU A 27 2.28 8.06 9.01
C LEU A 27 1.80 8.16 10.46
N HIS A 28 0.87 9.07 10.76
CA HIS A 28 0.30 9.19 12.10
C HIS A 28 -0.49 7.94 12.49
N PHE A 29 -1.27 7.38 11.57
CA PHE A 29 -2.01 6.16 11.84
C PHE A 29 -1.10 4.97 12.12
N ASP A 30 -0.01 4.82 11.37
CA ASP A 30 0.97 3.75 11.66
C ASP A 30 1.65 3.95 13.02
N LEU A 31 2.02 5.18 13.38
CA LEU A 31 2.55 5.48 14.72
C LEU A 31 1.52 5.18 15.83
N LEU A 32 0.24 5.50 15.61
CA LEU A 32 -0.81 5.15 16.57
C LEU A 32 -0.91 3.64 16.77
N ARG A 33 -0.86 2.86 15.69
CA ARG A 33 -0.94 1.39 15.76
C ARG A 33 0.23 0.76 16.52
N ILE A 34 1.41 1.39 16.48
CA ILE A 34 2.63 0.89 17.14
C ILE A 34 2.67 1.33 18.61
N PHE A 35 2.30 2.58 18.91
CA PHE A 35 2.55 3.20 20.21
C PHE A 35 1.28 3.53 21.00
N GLY A 36 0.11 3.51 20.37
CA GLY A 36 -1.16 3.80 21.02
C GLY A 36 -1.94 2.56 21.45
N ALA A 37 -2.99 2.77 22.22
CA ALA A 37 -3.98 1.74 22.50
C ALA A 37 -4.86 1.54 21.25
N SER A 38 -5.38 0.30 21.05
CA SER A 38 -6.38 0.05 20.02
C SER A 38 -7.71 0.71 20.35
N CYS A 39 -8.50 1.05 19.33
CA CYS A 39 -9.82 1.65 19.50
C CYS A 39 -10.78 0.78 20.33
N THR A 40 -10.68 -0.53 20.21
CA THR A 40 -11.52 -1.49 20.95
C THR A 40 -11.25 -1.51 22.45
N VAL A 41 -10.05 -1.12 22.88
CA VAL A 41 -9.59 -1.20 24.27
C VAL A 41 -9.52 0.15 24.94
N GLY A 42 -9.41 1.24 24.19
CA GLY A 42 -9.08 2.50 24.84
C GLY A 42 -9.24 3.76 24.01
N MET A 43 -10.41 4.05 23.46
CA MET A 43 -10.71 5.33 22.77
C MET A 43 -10.39 6.57 23.63
N GLU A 44 -10.59 6.47 24.96
CA GLU A 44 -10.32 7.56 25.92
C GLU A 44 -8.88 7.59 26.42
N ARG A 45 -8.05 6.63 26.07
CA ARG A 45 -6.63 6.62 26.49
C ARG A 45 -5.83 7.66 25.74
N ILE A 46 -4.95 8.31 26.47
CA ILE A 46 -3.95 9.21 25.90
C ILE A 46 -2.95 8.38 25.09
N ALA A 47 -2.68 8.79 23.87
CA ALA A 47 -1.76 8.14 22.94
C ALA A 47 -0.58 9.06 22.59
N ILE A 48 -0.53 9.50 21.33
CA ILE A 48 0.56 10.30 20.77
C ILE A 48 0.03 11.65 20.27
N PRO A 49 0.89 12.67 20.07
CA PRO A 49 0.45 13.93 19.49
C PRO A 49 0.14 13.78 18.00
N TYR A 50 -0.88 14.51 17.52
CA TYR A 50 -1.15 14.68 16.09
C TYR A 50 -0.52 15.97 15.59
N VAL A 51 0.59 15.85 14.87
CA VAL A 51 1.40 17.00 14.41
C VAL A 51 0.90 17.49 13.06
N THR A 52 0.46 18.74 12.97
CA THR A 52 -0.10 19.35 11.75
C THR A 52 0.79 20.40 11.11
N GLU A 53 1.79 20.90 11.84
CA GLU A 53 2.69 21.96 11.37
C GLU A 53 4.13 21.70 11.81
N TYR A 54 5.07 22.27 11.07
CA TYR A 54 6.47 22.29 11.46
C TYR A 54 6.71 23.50 12.37
N ALA A 55 6.79 23.25 13.68
CA ALA A 55 7.05 24.27 14.66
C ALA A 55 7.98 23.75 15.77
N PRO A 56 8.87 24.58 16.33
CA PRO A 56 9.75 24.21 17.45
C PRO A 56 8.97 24.25 18.78
N THR A 57 7.88 23.51 18.86
CA THR A 57 6.99 23.45 20.01
C THR A 57 6.65 22.00 20.37
N ILE A 58 6.19 21.79 21.59
CA ILE A 58 5.72 20.48 22.04
C ILE A 58 4.24 20.40 21.74
N PHE A 59 3.87 19.40 20.93
CA PHE A 59 2.48 19.09 20.65
C PHE A 59 1.90 18.23 21.78
N PRO A 60 0.70 18.52 22.27
CA PRO A 60 0.07 17.73 23.32
C PRO A 60 -0.30 16.33 22.81
N GLN A 61 -0.21 15.36 23.68
CA GLN A 61 -0.75 14.03 23.42
C GLN A 61 -2.29 14.09 23.39
N GLU A 62 -2.90 13.27 22.57
CA GLU A 62 -4.33 13.25 22.36
C GLU A 62 -4.94 11.90 22.73
N LYS A 63 -6.24 11.87 22.99
CA LYS A 63 -6.98 10.62 23.14
C LYS A 63 -7.01 9.85 21.81
N VAL A 64 -6.98 8.52 21.86
CA VAL A 64 -7.04 7.66 20.68
C VAL A 64 -8.22 8.03 19.78
N GLY A 65 -9.40 8.27 20.35
CA GLY A 65 -10.60 8.64 19.59
C GLY A 65 -10.48 9.94 18.81
N ASP A 66 -9.95 10.98 19.47
CA ASP A 66 -9.72 12.29 18.85
C ASP A 66 -8.64 12.19 17.75
N PHE A 67 -7.58 11.45 18.03
CA PHE A 67 -6.51 11.21 17.09
C PHE A 67 -7.01 10.50 15.81
N VAL A 68 -7.78 9.41 15.94
CA VAL A 68 -8.39 8.71 14.79
C VAL A 68 -9.36 9.62 14.05
N GLY A 69 -10.08 10.48 14.77
CA GLY A 69 -10.93 11.52 14.17
C GLY A 69 -10.15 12.47 13.27
N LYS A 70 -8.95 12.92 13.69
CA LYS A 70 -8.05 13.77 12.88
C LYS A 70 -7.46 13.03 11.68
N VAL A 71 -7.05 11.77 11.85
CA VAL A 71 -6.62 10.91 10.74
C VAL A 71 -7.71 10.84 9.67
N LEU A 72 -8.95 10.52 10.05
CA LEU A 72 -10.07 10.45 9.13
C LEU A 72 -10.40 11.79 8.48
N LYS A 73 -10.29 12.90 9.23
CA LYS A 73 -10.48 14.25 8.69
C LYS A 73 -9.46 14.58 7.61
N ASP A 74 -8.18 14.30 7.83
CA ASP A 74 -7.14 14.49 6.82
C ASP A 74 -7.39 13.63 5.57
N LEU A 75 -7.82 12.39 5.74
CA LEU A 75 -8.15 11.52 4.60
C LEU A 75 -9.38 11.99 3.82
N GLN A 76 -10.40 12.50 4.51
CA GLN A 76 -11.59 13.07 3.86
C GLN A 76 -11.23 14.33 3.07
N ASP A 77 -10.38 15.20 3.63
CA ASP A 77 -9.91 16.40 2.94
C ASP A 77 -8.96 16.06 1.80
N ALA A 78 -8.13 15.02 1.95
CA ALA A 78 -7.31 14.48 0.87
C ALA A 78 -8.16 13.96 -0.29
N ALA A 79 -9.20 13.18 -0.02
CA ALA A 79 -10.10 12.68 -1.06
C ALA A 79 -10.79 13.81 -1.85
N LYS A 80 -11.18 14.89 -1.17
CA LYS A 80 -11.74 16.10 -1.85
C LYS A 80 -10.70 16.77 -2.74
N CYS A 81 -9.47 16.91 -2.26
CA CYS A 81 -8.38 17.48 -3.05
C CYS A 81 -8.05 16.64 -4.29
N LEU A 82 -8.28 15.33 -4.24
CA LEU A 82 -7.98 14.37 -5.30
C LEU A 82 -9.17 14.10 -6.24
N GLU A 83 -10.23 14.92 -6.24
CA GLU A 83 -11.39 14.74 -7.14
C GLU A 83 -10.99 14.79 -8.63
N ASN A 84 -9.91 15.47 -8.98
CA ASN A 84 -9.37 15.56 -10.34
C ASN A 84 -8.13 14.66 -10.56
N ASP A 85 -7.89 13.68 -9.68
CA ASP A 85 -6.81 12.72 -9.87
C ASP A 85 -6.98 11.95 -11.19
N PRO A 86 -5.92 11.83 -12.03
CA PRO A 86 -5.98 11.07 -13.27
C PRO A 86 -6.51 9.63 -13.12
N ILE A 87 -6.21 8.97 -12.00
CA ILE A 87 -6.71 7.60 -11.75
C ILE A 87 -8.23 7.55 -11.60
N LEU A 88 -8.83 8.63 -11.08
CA LEU A 88 -10.29 8.73 -10.90
C LEU A 88 -10.98 9.19 -12.19
N THR A 89 -10.40 10.18 -12.85
CA THR A 89 -11.01 10.80 -14.04
C THR A 89 -10.75 10.04 -15.33
N GLY A 90 -9.80 9.09 -15.33
CA GLY A 90 -9.37 8.39 -16.54
C GLY A 90 -8.58 9.28 -17.52
N ARG A 91 -8.17 10.47 -17.09
CA ARG A 91 -7.39 11.39 -17.92
C ARG A 91 -6.03 10.78 -18.26
N THR A 92 -5.71 10.73 -19.55
CA THR A 92 -4.39 10.32 -19.99
C THR A 92 -3.36 11.40 -19.60
N VAL A 93 -2.27 10.96 -18.99
CA VAL A 93 -1.13 11.80 -18.59
C VAL A 93 0.11 11.32 -19.32
N SER A 94 0.92 12.26 -19.80
CA SER A 94 2.17 12.00 -20.48
C SER A 94 3.35 12.58 -19.71
N GLU A 95 4.57 12.17 -20.07
CA GLU A 95 5.80 12.68 -19.47
C GLU A 95 6.00 14.21 -19.69
N ILE A 96 5.36 14.77 -20.71
CA ILE A 96 5.40 16.20 -21.01
C ILE A 96 4.56 16.99 -19.99
N ASP A 97 3.53 16.34 -19.43
CA ASP A 97 2.70 16.95 -18.42
C ASP A 97 3.42 16.90 -17.07
N ASP A 98 3.79 18.04 -16.52
CA ASP A 98 4.37 18.19 -15.19
C ASP A 98 5.67 17.41 -14.95
N ASN A 99 6.50 17.23 -15.97
CA ASN A 99 7.68 16.36 -15.94
C ASN A 99 7.34 14.92 -15.49
N GLY A 100 6.17 14.43 -15.85
CA GLY A 100 5.71 13.08 -15.51
C GLY A 100 5.24 12.89 -14.06
N TYR A 101 5.06 13.95 -13.28
CA TYR A 101 4.65 13.84 -11.86
C TYR A 101 3.33 13.08 -11.68
N LEU A 102 2.37 13.29 -12.55
CA LEU A 102 1.07 12.64 -12.50
C LEU A 102 1.05 11.22 -13.10
N MET A 103 2.16 10.76 -13.67
CA MET A 103 2.29 9.39 -14.17
C MET A 103 2.42 8.39 -13.01
N ASN A 104 2.15 7.10 -13.32
CA ASN A 104 2.35 6.00 -12.36
C ASN A 104 1.64 6.24 -11.02
N ARG A 105 0.37 6.58 -11.06
CA ARG A 105 -0.43 6.94 -9.87
C ARG A 105 -0.38 5.89 -8.74
N GLN A 106 -0.05 4.64 -9.02
CA GLN A 106 0.13 3.58 -8.02
C GLN A 106 1.35 3.77 -7.09
N VAL A 107 2.27 4.68 -7.41
CA VAL A 107 3.38 5.05 -6.50
C VAL A 107 3.13 6.38 -5.77
N HIS A 108 1.92 6.87 -5.87
CA HIS A 108 1.42 8.06 -5.18
C HIS A 108 0.23 7.70 -4.29
N LEU A 109 -0.02 8.49 -3.26
CA LEU A 109 -1.25 8.37 -2.47
C LEU A 109 -2.43 8.94 -3.28
N ASN A 110 -2.77 8.24 -4.37
CA ASN A 110 -3.84 8.56 -5.27
C ASN A 110 -5.23 8.47 -4.60
N TYR A 111 -6.29 8.88 -5.30
CA TYR A 111 -7.65 8.88 -4.77
C TYR A 111 -8.06 7.53 -4.18
N TYR A 112 -7.84 6.43 -4.91
CA TYR A 112 -8.23 5.10 -4.41
C TYR A 112 -7.31 4.55 -3.31
N ALA A 113 -6.06 4.96 -3.26
CA ALA A 113 -5.18 4.69 -2.14
C ALA A 113 -5.69 5.37 -0.86
N VAL A 114 -6.18 6.61 -0.98
CA VAL A 114 -6.84 7.33 0.14
C VAL A 114 -8.10 6.59 0.59
N LYS A 115 -8.96 6.14 -0.33
CA LYS A 115 -10.15 5.36 0.01
C LYS A 115 -9.80 4.02 0.66
N GLY A 116 -8.77 3.33 0.17
CA GLY A 116 -8.26 2.10 0.79
C GLY A 116 -7.75 2.34 2.22
N LEU A 117 -7.02 3.43 2.43
CA LEU A 117 -6.55 3.81 3.76
C LEU A 117 -7.73 4.20 4.69
N MET A 118 -8.74 4.91 4.17
CA MET A 118 -9.98 5.19 4.92
C MET A 118 -10.67 3.89 5.36
N ALA A 119 -10.79 2.91 4.45
CA ALA A 119 -11.37 1.61 4.77
C ALA A 119 -10.63 0.93 5.93
N ARG A 120 -9.28 0.92 5.89
CA ARG A 120 -8.42 0.39 6.95
C ARG A 120 -8.62 1.12 8.29
N VAL A 121 -8.67 2.45 8.28
CA VAL A 121 -8.85 3.26 9.50
C VAL A 121 -10.26 3.09 10.07
N TYR A 122 -11.29 3.05 9.24
CA TYR A 122 -12.66 2.78 9.69
C TYR A 122 -12.80 1.39 10.29
N LEU A 123 -12.19 0.36 9.68
CA LEU A 123 -12.17 -0.99 10.25
C LEU A 123 -11.47 -0.99 11.62
N TYR A 124 -10.31 -0.34 11.74
CA TYR A 124 -9.58 -0.20 13.01
C TYR A 124 -10.41 0.50 14.09
N LYS A 125 -11.21 1.48 13.71
CA LYS A 125 -12.15 2.20 14.59
C LYS A 125 -13.36 1.35 14.99
N GLY A 126 -13.69 0.30 14.26
CA GLY A 126 -14.91 -0.49 14.41
C GLY A 126 -16.12 0.10 13.68
N ASP A 127 -15.91 1.06 12.79
CA ASP A 127 -16.94 1.67 11.94
C ASP A 127 -17.07 0.84 10.64
N TYR A 128 -17.67 -0.35 10.77
CA TYR A 128 -17.77 -1.32 9.69
C TYR A 128 -18.57 -0.82 8.49
N ALA A 129 -19.59 0.01 8.73
CA ALA A 129 -20.43 0.56 7.66
C ALA A 129 -19.59 1.45 6.70
N ASN A 130 -18.82 2.38 7.25
CA ASN A 130 -17.97 3.27 6.45
C ASN A 130 -16.76 2.53 5.86
N ALA A 131 -16.21 1.52 6.56
CA ALA A 131 -15.15 0.66 6.04
C ALA A 131 -15.64 -0.10 4.79
N GLU A 132 -16.84 -0.69 4.84
CA GLU A 132 -17.47 -1.39 3.72
C GLU A 132 -17.69 -0.47 2.51
N VAL A 133 -18.22 0.75 2.73
CA VAL A 133 -18.44 1.74 1.67
C VAL A 133 -17.13 2.07 0.95
N CYS A 134 -16.08 2.40 1.70
CA CYS A 134 -14.78 2.74 1.12
C CYS A 134 -14.15 1.56 0.37
N ALA A 135 -14.20 0.35 0.93
CA ALA A 135 -13.66 -0.84 0.28
C ALA A 135 -14.41 -1.18 -1.02
N LYS A 136 -15.74 -1.08 -1.01
CA LYS A 136 -16.56 -1.28 -2.23
C LYS A 136 -16.28 -0.25 -3.31
N GLU A 137 -16.03 1.00 -2.94
CA GLU A 137 -15.69 2.05 -3.91
C GLU A 137 -14.38 1.72 -4.64
N VAL A 138 -13.35 1.25 -3.92
CA VAL A 138 -12.10 0.80 -4.52
C VAL A 138 -12.31 -0.41 -5.43
N ILE A 139 -12.99 -1.46 -4.94
CA ILE A 139 -13.25 -2.68 -5.70
C ILE A 139 -14.07 -2.37 -6.97
N GLY A 140 -15.07 -1.51 -6.85
CA GLY A 140 -15.97 -1.14 -7.95
C GLY A 140 -15.36 -0.19 -8.97
N SER A 141 -14.18 0.38 -8.71
CA SER A 141 -13.53 1.34 -9.62
C SER A 141 -13.09 0.74 -10.95
N GLY A 142 -12.78 -0.57 -10.97
CA GLY A 142 -12.17 -1.24 -12.13
C GLY A 142 -10.73 -0.82 -12.45
N CYS A 143 -10.10 0.00 -11.60
CA CYS A 143 -8.72 0.49 -11.81
C CYS A 143 -7.65 -0.54 -11.42
N PHE A 144 -8.04 -1.58 -10.67
CA PHE A 144 -7.14 -2.59 -10.14
C PHE A 144 -7.61 -3.98 -10.54
N GLU A 145 -6.66 -4.80 -10.98
CA GLU A 145 -6.95 -6.17 -11.45
C GLU A 145 -6.11 -7.17 -10.69
N TRP A 146 -6.65 -8.37 -10.51
CA TRP A 146 -5.87 -9.50 -10.01
C TRP A 146 -4.73 -9.83 -10.97
N VAL A 147 -3.56 -10.17 -10.39
CA VAL A 147 -2.44 -10.66 -11.19
C VAL A 147 -2.87 -11.89 -12.01
N LYS A 148 -2.51 -11.93 -13.28
CA LYS A 148 -2.85 -13.04 -14.17
C LYS A 148 -1.86 -14.19 -13.97
N GLN A 149 -2.33 -15.42 -14.15
CA GLN A 149 -1.49 -16.62 -14.06
C GLN A 149 -0.24 -16.51 -14.96
N GLU A 150 -0.39 -15.96 -16.15
CA GLU A 150 0.70 -15.77 -17.09
C GLU A 150 1.87 -14.95 -16.49
N ASN A 151 1.56 -13.93 -15.67
CA ASN A 151 2.56 -13.11 -14.98
C ASN A 151 3.34 -13.88 -13.89
N LEU A 152 2.91 -15.08 -13.51
CA LEU A 152 3.61 -15.93 -12.56
C LEU A 152 4.40 -17.04 -13.25
N THR A 153 3.95 -17.50 -14.44
CA THR A 153 4.45 -18.68 -15.13
C THR A 153 5.41 -18.36 -16.26
N ASN A 154 5.34 -17.15 -16.83
CA ASN A 154 6.15 -16.72 -17.98
C ASN A 154 7.10 -15.60 -17.55
N GLU A 155 8.40 -15.90 -17.51
CA GLU A 155 9.44 -14.95 -17.07
C GLU A 155 9.53 -13.68 -17.91
N SER A 156 9.13 -13.72 -19.20
CA SER A 156 9.19 -12.54 -20.08
C SER A 156 8.16 -11.46 -19.75
N VAL A 157 7.08 -11.85 -19.07
CA VAL A 157 5.99 -10.94 -18.65
C VAL A 157 5.74 -11.03 -17.14
N ALA A 158 6.71 -11.54 -16.40
CA ALA A 158 6.58 -11.76 -14.97
C ALA A 158 6.25 -10.47 -14.21
N ASP A 159 5.33 -10.57 -13.26
CA ASP A 159 5.00 -9.53 -12.28
C ASP A 159 4.94 -10.16 -10.88
N LEU A 160 6.10 -10.36 -10.29
CA LEU A 160 6.23 -11.03 -9.00
C LEU A 160 5.82 -10.15 -7.81
N ALA A 161 5.64 -8.85 -8.01
CA ALA A 161 5.14 -7.95 -6.99
C ALA A 161 3.61 -7.79 -7.01
N PHE A 162 2.93 -8.26 -8.08
CA PHE A 162 1.50 -8.11 -8.31
C PHE A 162 1.10 -6.64 -8.46
N SER A 163 1.81 -5.92 -9.33
CA SER A 163 1.70 -4.46 -9.47
C SER A 163 0.31 -4.00 -9.93
N THR A 164 -0.45 -4.86 -10.63
CA THR A 164 -1.84 -4.57 -11.01
C THR A 164 -2.80 -4.48 -9.83
N GLU A 165 -2.42 -5.02 -8.67
CA GLU A 165 -3.20 -4.99 -7.44
C GLU A 165 -2.82 -3.82 -6.51
N HIS A 166 -1.80 -3.01 -6.86
CA HIS A 166 -1.29 -1.96 -5.99
C HIS A 166 -2.17 -0.71 -6.03
N LEU A 167 -2.81 -0.39 -4.91
CA LEU A 167 -3.43 0.91 -4.69
C LEU A 167 -2.35 1.96 -4.40
N PHE A 168 -1.38 1.57 -3.56
CA PHE A 168 -0.22 2.40 -3.22
C PHE A 168 1.01 1.52 -2.98
N ALA A 169 2.11 1.87 -3.62
CA ALA A 169 3.41 1.21 -3.45
C ALA A 169 4.54 2.24 -3.34
N LEU A 170 5.58 1.90 -2.61
CA LEU A 170 6.83 2.66 -2.62
C LEU A 170 7.68 2.26 -3.82
N ASN A 171 8.35 3.23 -4.43
CA ASN A 171 9.38 2.99 -5.43
C ASN A 171 10.76 2.99 -4.75
N ILE A 172 11.30 1.80 -4.47
CA ILE A 172 12.55 1.61 -3.73
C ILE A 172 13.62 1.17 -4.70
N VAL A 173 14.45 2.10 -5.19
CA VAL A 173 15.52 1.83 -6.19
C VAL A 173 16.51 0.76 -5.73
N THR A 174 16.66 0.58 -4.42
CA THR A 174 17.57 -0.42 -3.81
C THR A 174 16.85 -1.70 -3.39
N LEU A 175 15.62 -1.94 -3.85
CA LEU A 175 14.84 -3.11 -3.45
C LEU A 175 15.58 -4.42 -3.76
N GLY A 176 16.27 -4.50 -4.90
CA GLY A 176 17.10 -5.65 -5.27
C GLY A 176 18.11 -6.01 -4.17
N ASN A 177 18.84 -5.04 -3.65
CA ASN A 177 19.83 -5.27 -2.59
C ASN A 177 19.18 -5.81 -1.29
N ILE A 178 17.95 -5.43 -1.01
CA ILE A 178 17.18 -5.92 0.15
C ILE A 178 16.76 -7.37 -0.09
N VAL A 179 16.25 -7.65 -1.30
CA VAL A 179 15.86 -9.01 -1.71
C VAL A 179 17.07 -9.95 -1.66
N ASP A 180 18.20 -9.59 -2.26
CA ASP A 180 19.42 -10.38 -2.27
C ASP A 180 19.93 -10.68 -0.84
N LYS A 181 19.82 -9.69 0.05
CA LYS A 181 20.28 -9.85 1.43
C LYS A 181 19.38 -10.75 2.28
N TYR A 182 18.08 -10.69 2.10
CA TYR A 182 17.11 -11.31 3.01
C TYR A 182 16.27 -12.43 2.41
N LEU A 183 16.19 -12.54 1.08
CA LEU A 183 15.29 -13.47 0.39
C LEU A 183 15.98 -14.38 -0.61
N ASP A 184 17.29 -14.25 -0.84
CA ASP A 184 18.01 -14.98 -1.90
C ASP A 184 18.74 -16.25 -1.45
N GLY A 185 18.54 -16.69 -0.21
CA GLY A 185 19.11 -17.95 0.27
C GLY A 185 20.50 -17.85 0.93
N GLY A 186 20.99 -16.62 1.19
CA GLY A 186 22.19 -16.41 1.98
C GLY A 186 21.99 -16.70 3.49
N ASN A 187 23.08 -16.69 4.26
CA ASN A 187 23.07 -17.05 5.68
C ASN A 187 22.08 -16.25 6.57
N ASN A 188 21.66 -15.08 6.12
CA ASN A 188 20.73 -14.20 6.84
C ASN A 188 19.34 -14.14 6.20
N SER A 189 19.04 -15.00 5.23
CA SER A 189 17.78 -14.98 4.51
C SER A 189 16.64 -15.60 5.32
N PHE A 190 15.46 -15.00 5.20
CA PHE A 190 14.22 -15.58 5.72
C PHE A 190 13.83 -16.79 4.86
N ALA A 191 13.62 -17.92 5.49
CA ALA A 191 13.27 -19.17 4.84
C ALA A 191 12.14 -19.89 5.57
N LEU A 192 11.39 -20.70 4.85
CA LEU A 192 10.43 -21.66 5.37
C LEU A 192 10.88 -23.09 5.03
N GLU A 193 10.66 -24.03 5.93
CA GLU A 193 10.79 -25.44 5.60
C GLU A 193 9.69 -25.87 4.62
N GLU A 194 10.03 -26.74 3.67
CA GLU A 194 9.09 -27.27 2.68
C GLU A 194 7.86 -27.91 3.33
N SER A 195 8.08 -28.64 4.45
CA SER A 195 6.98 -29.25 5.21
C SER A 195 5.98 -28.23 5.74
N ARG A 196 6.48 -27.09 6.24
CA ARG A 196 5.61 -26.01 6.74
C ARG A 196 4.88 -25.31 5.59
N LEU A 197 5.56 -25.11 4.47
CA LEU A 197 4.95 -24.52 3.30
C LEU A 197 3.77 -25.37 2.79
N SER A 198 3.96 -26.69 2.73
CA SER A 198 2.91 -27.66 2.36
C SER A 198 1.74 -27.65 3.35
N GLU A 199 2.01 -27.50 4.64
CA GLU A 199 0.99 -27.38 5.67
C GLU A 199 0.13 -26.11 5.49
N TYR A 200 0.77 -24.95 5.25
CA TYR A 200 0.08 -23.67 5.09
C TYR A 200 -0.78 -23.58 3.83
N TYR A 201 -0.29 -24.12 2.73
CA TYR A 201 -1.02 -24.04 1.45
C TYR A 201 -1.94 -25.24 1.18
N GLY A 202 -1.84 -26.30 1.97
CA GLY A 202 -2.74 -27.47 1.93
C GLY A 202 -2.81 -28.22 0.62
N SER A 203 -2.16 -27.72 -0.44
CA SER A 203 -2.16 -28.30 -1.78
C SER A 203 -0.95 -27.86 -2.59
N SER A 204 -0.29 -28.80 -3.26
CA SER A 204 0.77 -28.54 -4.23
C SER A 204 0.27 -27.88 -5.53
N TYR A 205 -1.04 -27.67 -5.69
CA TYR A 205 -1.64 -26.98 -6.84
C TYR A 205 -1.93 -25.49 -6.55
N ASP A 206 -1.69 -25.01 -5.35
CA ASP A 206 -1.83 -23.58 -5.05
C ASP A 206 -0.76 -22.77 -5.80
N TYR A 207 -1.17 -21.77 -6.58
CA TYR A 207 -0.24 -20.96 -7.37
C TYR A 207 0.80 -20.22 -6.52
N ARG A 208 0.44 -19.84 -5.29
CA ARG A 208 1.39 -19.22 -4.36
C ARG A 208 2.48 -20.21 -3.96
N TYR A 209 2.10 -21.46 -3.68
CA TYR A 209 3.06 -22.52 -3.41
C TYR A 209 3.99 -22.79 -4.60
N LEU A 210 3.43 -22.87 -5.80
CA LEU A 210 4.17 -23.23 -7.01
C LEU A 210 5.12 -22.13 -7.49
N TYR A 211 4.71 -20.87 -7.42
CA TYR A 211 5.40 -19.80 -8.13
C TYR A 211 6.01 -18.70 -7.25
N LEU A 212 5.60 -18.59 -5.97
CA LEU A 212 6.11 -17.54 -5.09
C LEU A 212 7.30 -17.96 -4.22
N PHE A 213 7.78 -19.19 -4.38
CA PHE A 213 8.91 -19.68 -3.62
C PHE A 213 9.96 -20.30 -4.54
N LYS A 214 11.23 -20.17 -4.15
CA LYS A 214 12.40 -20.74 -4.82
C LYS A 214 13.27 -21.53 -3.83
N THR A 215 14.08 -22.45 -4.35
CA THR A 215 15.13 -23.13 -3.59
C THR A 215 16.35 -22.20 -3.49
N GLY A 216 16.98 -22.10 -2.34
CA GLY A 216 18.20 -21.32 -2.17
C GLY A 216 19.39 -21.92 -2.91
N VAL A 217 20.31 -21.06 -3.34
CA VAL A 217 21.54 -21.48 -4.03
C VAL A 217 22.49 -22.15 -3.03
N GLY A 218 22.88 -23.40 -3.30
CA GLY A 218 23.90 -24.13 -2.51
C GLY A 218 23.47 -24.63 -1.14
N MET A 219 22.18 -24.58 -0.79
CA MET A 219 21.65 -25.02 0.50
C MET A 219 20.77 -26.27 0.41
N SER A 220 20.44 -26.84 1.58
CA SER A 220 19.56 -27.99 1.71
C SER A 220 18.26 -27.80 0.90
N ASN A 221 17.86 -28.81 0.14
CA ASN A 221 16.62 -28.83 -0.66
C ASN A 221 15.33 -28.70 0.17
N THR A 222 15.44 -28.57 1.49
CA THR A 222 14.31 -28.48 2.42
C THR A 222 13.87 -27.05 2.71
N LEU A 223 14.66 -26.04 2.34
CA LEU A 223 14.34 -24.65 2.59
C LEU A 223 13.81 -23.96 1.32
N ARG A 224 12.78 -23.14 1.52
CA ARG A 224 12.14 -22.31 0.49
C ARG A 224 12.23 -20.83 0.85
N TYR A 225 12.55 -20.02 -0.14
CA TYR A 225 12.73 -18.58 -0.04
C TYR A 225 11.65 -17.86 -0.86
N LEU A 226 11.16 -16.72 -0.36
CA LEU A 226 10.14 -15.96 -1.04
C LEU A 226 10.67 -15.32 -2.33
N LYS A 227 10.01 -15.60 -3.45
CA LYS A 227 10.34 -15.09 -4.79
C LYS A 227 9.57 -13.81 -5.13
N LYS A 228 8.56 -13.45 -4.34
CA LYS A 228 7.59 -12.39 -4.65
C LYS A 228 8.20 -11.05 -5.08
N TYR A 229 9.37 -10.70 -4.54
CA TYR A 229 10.02 -9.41 -4.82
C TYR A 229 11.32 -9.55 -5.61
N ASP A 230 11.56 -10.69 -6.23
CA ASP A 230 12.74 -10.86 -7.09
C ASP A 230 12.72 -9.84 -8.22
N GLN A 231 13.86 -9.19 -8.47
CA GLN A 231 14.05 -8.18 -9.51
C GLN A 231 14.65 -8.85 -10.75
N LEU A 232 13.84 -9.63 -11.49
CA LEU A 232 14.32 -10.43 -12.62
C LEU A 232 15.00 -9.54 -13.67
N GLU A 233 16.23 -9.89 -14.07
CA GLU A 233 16.97 -9.16 -15.11
C GLU A 233 16.36 -9.28 -16.51
N SER A 234 15.69 -10.41 -16.78
CA SER A 234 14.98 -10.70 -18.04
C SER A 234 13.83 -9.74 -18.31
N VAL A 235 13.38 -9.00 -17.28
CA VAL A 235 12.24 -8.10 -17.38
C VAL A 235 12.73 -6.67 -17.58
N SER A 236 12.17 -6.00 -18.59
CA SER A 236 12.52 -4.62 -18.93
C SER A 236 12.39 -3.66 -17.75
N TRP A 237 13.23 -2.63 -17.72
CA TRP A 237 13.14 -1.47 -16.83
C TRP A 237 11.75 -0.85 -16.74
N ALA A 238 11.03 -0.87 -17.86
CA ALA A 238 9.68 -0.31 -17.99
C ALA A 238 8.61 -1.17 -17.31
N GLN A 239 8.96 -2.33 -16.77
CA GLN A 239 7.96 -3.17 -16.09
C GLN A 239 7.49 -2.51 -14.80
N SER A 240 6.20 -2.41 -14.66
CA SER A 240 5.54 -1.66 -13.60
C SER A 240 5.85 -2.19 -12.18
N TYR A 241 6.27 -3.45 -12.04
CA TYR A 241 6.53 -4.07 -10.74
C TYR A 241 7.93 -3.83 -10.18
N ARG A 242 8.93 -3.45 -11.01
CA ARG A 242 10.30 -3.26 -10.54
C ARG A 242 10.37 -2.17 -9.49
N ASN A 243 11.18 -2.42 -8.46
CA ASN A 243 11.38 -1.52 -7.33
C ASN A 243 10.10 -1.17 -6.54
N LYS A 244 9.00 -1.91 -6.75
CA LYS A 244 7.72 -1.63 -6.09
C LYS A 244 7.55 -2.47 -4.84
N LEU A 245 7.36 -1.78 -3.71
CA LEU A 245 6.97 -2.39 -2.44
C LEU A 245 5.55 -1.93 -2.09
N PRO A 246 4.54 -2.81 -2.21
CA PRO A 246 3.15 -2.42 -1.96
C PRO A 246 2.90 -2.14 -0.47
N LEU A 247 2.14 -1.08 -0.20
CA LEU A 247 1.69 -0.69 1.12
C LEU A 247 0.17 -0.82 1.31
N ILE A 248 -0.59 -0.64 0.21
CA ILE A 248 -2.03 -0.85 0.16
C ILE A 248 -2.35 -1.60 -1.12
N CYS A 249 -3.06 -2.72 -1.02
CA CYS A 249 -3.36 -3.62 -2.13
C CYS A 249 -4.85 -3.95 -2.21
N LEU A 250 -5.28 -4.33 -3.40
CA LEU A 250 -6.64 -4.79 -3.68
C LEU A 250 -7.11 -5.94 -2.77
N PRO A 251 -6.32 -7.00 -2.48
CA PRO A 251 -6.73 -8.07 -1.57
C PRO A 251 -7.17 -7.59 -0.20
N GLU A 252 -6.53 -6.54 0.34
CA GLU A 252 -6.91 -5.96 1.63
C GLU A 252 -8.36 -5.45 1.62
N MET A 253 -8.79 -4.85 0.52
CA MET A 253 -10.17 -4.35 0.38
C MET A 253 -11.20 -5.49 0.48
N TYR A 254 -10.88 -6.65 -0.10
CA TYR A 254 -11.73 -7.84 0.02
C TYR A 254 -11.73 -8.42 1.44
N TYR A 255 -10.59 -8.42 2.14
CA TYR A 255 -10.53 -8.84 3.54
C TYR A 255 -11.31 -7.90 4.45
N ILE A 256 -11.19 -6.58 4.26
CA ILE A 256 -12.01 -5.59 5.00
C ILE A 256 -13.50 -5.85 4.76
N LEU A 257 -13.90 -6.04 3.50
CA LEU A 257 -15.29 -6.31 3.15
C LEU A 257 -15.81 -7.61 3.79
N ALA A 258 -15.00 -8.67 3.79
CA ALA A 258 -15.36 -9.93 4.43
C ALA A 258 -15.54 -9.78 5.94
N GLU A 259 -14.63 -9.07 6.62
CA GLU A 259 -14.73 -8.81 8.06
C GLU A 259 -15.96 -7.96 8.40
N CYS A 260 -16.22 -6.88 7.64
CA CYS A 260 -17.40 -6.04 7.85
C CYS A 260 -18.73 -6.81 7.74
N ARG A 261 -18.77 -7.85 6.87
CA ARG A 261 -19.98 -8.67 6.72
C ARG A 261 -20.12 -9.77 7.75
N TYR A 262 -19.04 -10.18 8.38
CA TYR A 262 -19.05 -11.19 9.44
C TYR A 262 -19.46 -10.60 10.78
N ARG A 263 -19.17 -9.32 11.04
CA ARG A 263 -19.48 -8.60 12.29
C ARG A 263 -20.93 -8.14 12.35
#